data_3c232cd3763435689131daac846b6b81
#
_entry.id   3c232cd3763435689131daac846b6b81
#
_cell.length_a   1.000
_cell.length_b   1.000
_cell.length_c   1.000
_cell.angle_alpha   90.00
_cell.angle_beta   90.00
_cell.angle_gamma   90.00
#
_symmetry.space_group_name_H-M   'P 1'
#
loop_
_entity.id
_entity.type
_entity.pdbx_description
1 polymer ?
#
loop_
_entity_poly.entity_id
_entity_poly.type
_entity_poly.pdbx_seq_one_letter_code
_entity_poly.pdbx_strand_id
1 'polypeptide(L)'
;STLKYINDDNSLTDLGIDLIKKNKSAVILAAGQGIRMIPINNNVPKAMLEINDEILIERLIRQLIEAHINDITIVVGFMKEEFDYLIDKYNVKLVVNREYQEKNNLHSLNLVKDKISNTYIIPGDLYFYENPFLNNEIQSWYMLENRISKHSNVTCNNKNEIVKVKDDGLKMIGLSFINQHDSLYLKERLECLDDGMHDSCFWEETLYQKNKMFIYGKIVIIVMNLFRQLVQKEE
;
A
#
# COMPACT_ATOMS: atom_id res chain seq x y z
N SER A 1 -30.06 6.57 8.08
CA SER A 1 -30.55 6.17 6.75
C SER A 1 -29.42 5.49 6.02
N THR A 2 -29.56 4.22 5.73
CA THR A 2 -28.61 3.46 4.94
C THR A 2 -28.65 4.02 3.52
N LEU A 3 -27.57 4.67 3.08
CA LEU A 3 -27.44 5.17 1.72
C LEU A 3 -27.49 3.95 0.79
N LYS A 4 -28.54 3.85 -0.02
CA LYS A 4 -28.66 2.79 -1.03
C LYS A 4 -27.81 3.18 -2.23
N TYR A 5 -26.74 2.46 -2.49
CA TYR A 5 -25.89 2.60 -3.67
C TYR A 5 -26.35 1.74 -4.85
N ILE A 6 -27.27 0.81 -4.59
CA ILE A 6 -27.82 -0.16 -5.54
C ILE A 6 -29.32 -0.11 -5.41
N ASN A 7 -30.01 -0.03 -6.56
CA ASN A 7 -31.46 -0.12 -6.68
C ASN A 7 -31.94 -1.56 -6.46
N ASP A 8 -33.23 -1.75 -6.31
CA ASP A 8 -33.83 -3.09 -6.10
C ASP A 8 -33.71 -3.99 -7.34
N ASP A 9 -33.43 -3.45 -8.52
CA ASP A 9 -33.14 -4.15 -9.78
C ASP A 9 -31.66 -4.46 -10.01
N ASN A 10 -30.79 -4.25 -8.99
CA ASN A 10 -29.34 -4.37 -9.04
C ASN A 10 -28.62 -3.32 -9.94
N SER A 11 -29.29 -2.32 -10.47
CA SER A 11 -28.64 -1.17 -11.09
C SER A 11 -28.04 -0.21 -10.03
N LEU A 12 -27.04 0.56 -10.43
CA LEU A 12 -26.48 1.58 -9.55
C LEU A 12 -27.45 2.77 -9.40
N THR A 13 -27.56 3.28 -8.18
CA THR A 13 -28.17 4.61 -7.96
C THR A 13 -27.23 5.71 -8.45
N ASP A 14 -27.73 6.94 -8.64
CA ASP A 14 -26.89 8.10 -8.98
C ASP A 14 -25.75 8.27 -7.97
N LEU A 15 -26.03 8.05 -6.69
CA LEU A 15 -25.02 8.09 -5.64
C LEU A 15 -23.97 6.96 -5.77
N GLY A 16 -24.38 5.78 -6.20
CA GLY A 16 -23.48 4.66 -6.51
C GLY A 16 -22.58 4.95 -7.71
N ILE A 17 -23.15 5.57 -8.75
CA ILE A 17 -22.40 6.03 -9.93
C ILE A 17 -21.38 7.09 -9.57
N ASP A 18 -21.75 8.08 -8.75
CA ASP A 18 -20.86 9.15 -8.31
C ASP A 18 -19.68 8.61 -7.47
N LEU A 19 -19.92 7.60 -6.63
CA LEU A 19 -18.86 6.95 -5.86
C LEU A 19 -17.85 6.23 -6.74
N ILE A 20 -18.32 5.51 -7.75
CA ILE A 20 -17.44 4.82 -8.70
C ILE A 20 -16.63 5.80 -9.53
N LYS A 21 -17.24 6.91 -9.94
CA LYS A 21 -16.59 7.95 -10.77
C LYS A 21 -15.58 8.80 -10.01
N LYS A 22 -15.56 8.78 -8.67
CA LYS A 22 -14.57 9.55 -7.91
C LYS A 22 -13.15 9.14 -8.31
N ASN A 23 -12.33 10.14 -8.61
CA ASN A 23 -10.93 9.92 -8.97
C ASN A 23 -10.21 9.14 -7.86
N LYS A 24 -9.42 8.16 -8.28
CA LYS A 24 -8.51 7.42 -7.41
C LYS A 24 -7.11 8.01 -7.51
N SER A 25 -6.36 7.91 -6.43
CA SER A 25 -4.94 8.27 -6.37
C SER A 25 -4.11 7.11 -5.81
N ALA A 26 -2.80 7.25 -5.87
CA ALA A 26 -1.89 6.28 -5.29
C ALA A 26 -0.76 6.97 -4.53
N VAL A 27 -0.37 6.36 -3.41
CA VAL A 27 0.84 6.68 -2.64
C VAL A 27 1.73 5.45 -2.66
N ILE A 28 2.94 5.58 -3.21
CA ILE A 28 3.95 4.52 -3.20
C ILE A 28 4.98 4.84 -2.13
N LEU A 29 5.17 3.94 -1.16
CA LEU A 29 6.15 4.09 -0.09
C LEU A 29 7.47 3.45 -0.51
N ALA A 30 8.46 4.26 -0.87
CA ALA A 30 9.75 3.85 -1.41
C ALA A 30 10.96 4.49 -0.68
N ALA A 31 10.77 4.98 0.57
CA ALA A 31 11.80 5.70 1.30
C ALA A 31 12.86 4.80 1.96
N GLY A 32 12.57 3.50 2.18
CA GLY A 32 13.40 2.60 2.98
C GLY A 32 14.71 2.19 2.31
N GLN A 33 15.80 2.04 3.12
CA GLN A 33 17.13 1.59 2.67
C GLN A 33 17.19 0.12 2.25
N GLY A 34 16.22 -0.71 2.65
CA GLY A 34 16.29 -2.13 2.34
C GLY A 34 17.40 -2.92 3.03
N ILE A 35 17.84 -2.51 4.22
CA ILE A 35 18.96 -3.09 5.00
C ILE A 35 18.93 -4.63 5.06
N ARG A 36 17.75 -5.25 5.01
CA ARG A 36 17.60 -6.73 5.04
C ARG A 36 18.08 -7.43 3.77
N MET A 37 18.48 -6.71 2.73
CA MET A 37 18.98 -7.25 1.46
C MET A 37 20.50 -7.16 1.32
N ILE A 38 21.22 -6.72 2.36
CA ILE A 38 22.67 -6.79 2.43
C ILE A 38 23.06 -8.27 2.64
N PRO A 39 23.92 -8.92 1.80
CA PRO A 39 24.88 -8.30 0.89
C PRO A 39 24.45 -8.19 -0.59
N ILE A 40 23.23 -8.56 -0.97
CA ILE A 40 22.84 -8.75 -2.37
C ILE A 40 22.84 -7.45 -3.18
N ASN A 41 22.48 -6.32 -2.60
CA ASN A 41 22.59 -5.03 -3.28
C ASN A 41 22.53 -3.84 -2.31
N ASN A 42 23.66 -3.12 -2.17
CA ASN A 42 23.75 -1.90 -1.34
C ASN A 42 23.65 -0.62 -2.18
N ASN A 43 23.57 -0.72 -3.50
CA ASN A 43 23.80 0.40 -4.41
C ASN A 43 22.54 0.89 -5.13
N VAL A 44 21.38 0.28 -4.88
CA VAL A 44 20.13 0.65 -5.57
C VAL A 44 18.96 0.55 -4.58
N PRO A 45 18.03 1.53 -4.56
CA PRO A 45 16.80 1.41 -3.78
C PRO A 45 16.01 0.17 -4.19
N LYS A 46 15.35 -0.51 -3.23
CA LYS A 46 14.56 -1.73 -3.54
C LYS A 46 13.55 -1.53 -4.64
N ALA A 47 12.91 -0.37 -4.66
CA ALA A 47 11.90 -0.02 -5.66
C ALA A 47 12.49 0.12 -7.07
N MET A 48 13.81 0.32 -7.18
CA MET A 48 14.55 0.41 -8.44
C MET A 48 15.15 -0.92 -8.90
N LEU A 49 14.91 -2.01 -8.18
CA LEU A 49 15.39 -3.33 -8.59
C LEU A 49 14.70 -3.76 -9.88
N GLU A 50 15.48 -4.40 -10.75
CA GLU A 50 15.01 -4.93 -12.02
C GLU A 50 14.58 -6.40 -11.87
N ILE A 51 13.39 -6.73 -12.35
CA ILE A 51 12.84 -8.09 -12.36
C ILE A 51 12.23 -8.34 -13.72
N ASN A 52 12.64 -9.43 -14.36
CA ASN A 52 12.16 -9.78 -15.70
C ASN A 52 12.33 -8.61 -16.70
N ASP A 53 13.50 -7.97 -16.68
CA ASP A 53 13.87 -6.83 -17.54
C ASP A 53 12.99 -5.57 -17.33
N GLU A 54 12.44 -5.41 -16.11
CA GLU A 54 11.54 -4.34 -15.76
C GLU A 54 11.79 -3.78 -14.35
N ILE A 55 11.93 -2.46 -14.22
CA ILE A 55 12.10 -1.80 -12.91
C ILE A 55 10.80 -1.85 -12.12
N LEU A 56 10.87 -2.32 -10.87
CA LEU A 56 9.70 -2.53 -10.02
C LEU A 56 8.77 -1.33 -9.92
N ILE A 57 9.33 -0.16 -9.59
CA ILE A 57 8.51 1.03 -9.41
C ILE A 57 7.86 1.48 -10.72
N GLU A 58 8.56 1.33 -11.85
CA GLU A 58 8.00 1.65 -13.16
C GLU A 58 6.84 0.72 -13.51
N ARG A 59 6.96 -0.57 -13.18
CA ARG A 59 5.87 -1.53 -13.34
C ARG A 59 4.64 -1.12 -12.53
N LEU A 60 4.80 -0.78 -11.25
CA LEU A 60 3.69 -0.31 -10.40
C LEU A 60 3.03 0.94 -10.99
N ILE A 61 3.82 1.92 -11.42
CA ILE A 61 3.33 3.15 -12.05
C ILE A 61 2.52 2.83 -13.31
N ARG A 62 3.04 1.98 -14.21
CA ARG A 62 2.33 1.61 -15.44
C ARG A 62 1.03 0.86 -15.15
N GLN A 63 1.02 -0.07 -14.21
CA GLN A 63 -0.19 -0.77 -13.79
C GLN A 63 -1.25 0.18 -13.21
N LEU A 64 -0.83 1.22 -12.48
CA LEU A 64 -1.73 2.27 -12.00
C LEU A 64 -2.32 3.10 -13.15
N ILE A 65 -1.47 3.52 -14.10
CA ILE A 65 -1.90 4.28 -15.29
C ILE A 65 -2.87 3.46 -16.17
N GLU A 66 -2.58 2.17 -16.38
CA GLU A 66 -3.48 1.22 -17.08
C GLU A 66 -4.87 1.13 -16.40
N ALA A 67 -4.90 1.23 -15.07
CA ALA A 67 -6.13 1.29 -14.30
C ALA A 67 -6.75 2.71 -14.23
N HIS A 68 -6.26 3.67 -15.05
CA HIS A 68 -6.69 5.07 -15.06
C HIS A 68 -6.48 5.81 -13.73
N ILE A 69 -5.45 5.44 -12.96
CA ILE A 69 -5.04 6.10 -11.71
C ILE A 69 -3.77 6.89 -12.01
N ASN A 70 -3.94 8.20 -12.30
CA ASN A 70 -2.85 9.07 -12.77
C ASN A 70 -2.32 10.02 -11.69
N ASP A 71 -3.02 10.22 -10.58
CA ASP A 71 -2.51 11.02 -9.44
C ASP A 71 -1.67 10.13 -8.53
N ILE A 72 -0.38 10.04 -8.85
CA ILE A 72 0.57 9.15 -8.18
C ILE A 72 1.59 10.01 -7.40
N THR A 73 1.71 9.75 -6.11
CA THR A 73 2.73 10.34 -5.23
C THR A 73 3.66 9.23 -4.73
N ILE A 74 4.97 9.44 -4.83
CA ILE A 74 5.99 8.51 -4.36
C ILE A 74 6.71 9.16 -3.19
N VAL A 75 6.73 8.48 -2.03
CA VAL A 75 7.52 8.90 -0.89
C VAL A 75 8.88 8.25 -0.98
N VAL A 76 9.92 9.06 -1.15
CA VAL A 76 11.31 8.65 -1.36
C VAL A 76 12.19 9.06 -0.18
N GLY A 77 13.33 8.41 -0.01
CA GLY A 77 14.29 8.73 1.06
C GLY A 77 15.70 8.31 0.68
N PHE A 78 16.04 7.05 0.87
CA PHE A 78 17.33 6.49 0.45
C PHE A 78 17.54 6.65 -1.06
N MET A 79 18.67 7.26 -1.47
CA MET A 79 19.02 7.50 -2.88
C MET A 79 17.87 8.13 -3.68
N LYS A 80 17.22 9.15 -3.11
CA LYS A 80 16.05 9.81 -3.70
C LYS A 80 16.29 10.33 -5.12
N GLU A 81 17.52 10.66 -5.48
CA GLU A 81 17.94 11.16 -6.79
C GLU A 81 17.70 10.14 -7.91
N GLU A 82 17.72 8.85 -7.59
CA GLU A 82 17.43 7.77 -8.55
C GLU A 82 15.96 7.77 -9.02
N PHE A 83 15.07 8.50 -8.33
CA PHE A 83 13.65 8.60 -8.65
C PHE A 83 13.30 9.84 -9.49
N ASP A 84 14.21 10.82 -9.63
CA ASP A 84 13.89 12.12 -10.23
C ASP A 84 13.38 12.01 -11.68
N TYR A 85 13.93 11.08 -12.48
CA TYR A 85 13.51 10.87 -13.87
C TYR A 85 12.04 10.40 -14.00
N LEU A 86 11.44 9.84 -12.94
CA LEU A 86 10.05 9.39 -12.95
C LEU A 86 9.07 10.57 -13.06
N ILE A 87 9.49 11.77 -12.60
CA ILE A 87 8.68 12.99 -12.72
C ILE A 87 8.42 13.29 -14.19
N ASP A 88 9.47 13.34 -14.99
CA ASP A 88 9.35 13.66 -16.41
C ASP A 88 8.74 12.52 -17.22
N LYS A 89 9.09 11.27 -16.86
CA LYS A 89 8.63 10.09 -17.60
C LYS A 89 7.16 9.75 -17.39
N TYR A 90 6.65 9.93 -16.16
CA TYR A 90 5.31 9.45 -15.76
C TYR A 90 4.43 10.52 -15.12
N ASN A 91 4.90 11.77 -15.02
CA ASN A 91 4.19 12.88 -14.37
C ASN A 91 3.77 12.55 -12.91
N VAL A 92 4.64 11.85 -12.17
CA VAL A 92 4.45 11.54 -10.76
C VAL A 92 4.94 12.68 -9.86
N LYS A 93 4.52 12.67 -8.59
CA LYS A 93 4.98 13.63 -7.56
C LYS A 93 5.90 12.91 -6.60
N LEU A 94 7.06 13.50 -6.29
CA LEU A 94 7.97 12.98 -5.27
C LEU A 94 7.82 13.77 -3.98
N VAL A 95 7.79 13.06 -2.84
CA VAL A 95 7.84 13.62 -1.49
C VAL A 95 9.02 12.99 -0.76
N VAL A 96 9.92 13.82 -0.23
CA VAL A 96 11.14 13.34 0.42
C VAL A 96 10.92 13.14 1.91
N ASN A 97 11.06 11.89 2.37
CA ASN A 97 11.21 11.58 3.79
C ASN A 97 12.68 11.74 4.17
N ARG A 98 13.02 12.79 4.93
CA ARG A 98 14.40 13.04 5.38
C ARG A 98 14.79 12.20 6.60
N GLU A 99 13.80 11.69 7.33
CA GLU A 99 13.95 10.88 8.55
C GLU A 99 13.87 9.37 8.28
N TYR A 100 14.07 8.93 7.02
CA TYR A 100 13.91 7.54 6.59
C TYR A 100 14.83 6.54 7.29
N GLN A 101 15.92 6.99 7.89
CA GLN A 101 16.86 6.17 8.68
C GLN A 101 16.38 5.95 10.11
N GLU A 102 15.67 6.90 10.66
CA GLU A 102 15.26 6.97 12.06
C GLU A 102 13.82 6.49 12.24
N LYS A 103 12.96 6.79 11.27
CA LYS A 103 11.52 6.52 11.32
C LYS A 103 11.07 5.53 10.25
N ASN A 104 10.13 4.67 10.63
CA ASN A 104 9.57 3.67 9.74
C ASN A 104 8.53 4.28 8.76
N ASN A 105 7.83 3.42 8.00
CA ASN A 105 6.91 3.82 6.94
C ASN A 105 5.64 4.53 7.44
N LEU A 106 5.33 4.49 8.75
CA LEU A 106 4.28 5.30 9.36
C LEU A 106 4.55 6.80 9.11
N HIS A 107 5.76 7.26 9.43
CA HIS A 107 6.17 8.63 9.16
C HIS A 107 6.12 8.98 7.67
N SER A 108 6.60 8.07 6.81
CA SER A 108 6.51 8.26 5.36
C SER A 108 5.08 8.50 4.90
N LEU A 109 4.11 7.74 5.41
CA LEU A 109 2.70 7.93 5.07
C LEU A 109 2.13 9.22 5.66
N ASN A 110 2.54 9.60 6.88
CA ASN A 110 2.10 10.84 7.52
C ASN A 110 2.51 12.10 6.73
N LEU A 111 3.69 12.10 6.08
CA LEU A 111 4.14 13.20 5.21
C LEU A 111 3.18 13.50 4.05
N VAL A 112 2.38 12.53 3.65
CA VAL A 112 1.44 12.63 2.53
C VAL A 112 -0.01 12.40 2.94
N LYS A 113 -0.32 12.44 4.23
CA LYS A 113 -1.67 12.16 4.77
C LYS A 113 -2.78 12.95 4.09
N ASP A 114 -2.52 14.20 3.71
CA ASP A 114 -3.53 15.07 3.09
C ASP A 114 -3.90 14.63 1.66
N LYS A 115 -3.09 13.79 1.04
CA LYS A 115 -3.36 13.18 -0.27
C LYS A 115 -4.20 11.91 -0.17
N ILE A 116 -4.39 11.37 1.03
CA ILE A 116 -5.13 10.11 1.22
C ILE A 116 -6.63 10.39 1.16
N SER A 117 -7.24 10.07 0.03
CA SER A 117 -8.69 10.12 -0.20
C SER A 117 -9.02 9.30 -1.44
N ASN A 118 -9.69 8.17 -1.31
CA ASN A 118 -9.84 7.16 -2.37
C ASN A 118 -8.47 6.74 -2.95
N THR A 119 -7.54 6.35 -2.07
CA THR A 119 -6.12 6.22 -2.38
C THR A 119 -5.64 4.80 -2.16
N TYR A 120 -4.87 4.27 -3.11
CA TYR A 120 -4.04 3.08 -2.90
C TYR A 120 -2.78 3.44 -2.12
N ILE A 121 -2.46 2.67 -1.09
CA ILE A 121 -1.18 2.74 -0.36
C ILE A 121 -0.39 1.49 -0.74
N ILE A 122 0.82 1.67 -1.28
CA ILE A 122 1.56 0.63 -1.99
C ILE A 122 3.01 0.60 -1.48
N PRO A 123 3.52 -0.51 -0.95
CA PRO A 123 4.97 -0.69 -0.78
C PRO A 123 5.68 -0.69 -2.13
N GLY A 124 6.77 0.07 -2.26
CA GLY A 124 7.50 0.22 -3.53
C GLY A 124 8.28 -1.02 -3.99
N ASP A 125 8.35 -2.05 -3.14
CA ASP A 125 9.06 -3.30 -3.39
C ASP A 125 8.14 -4.49 -3.74
N LEU A 126 6.91 -4.23 -4.15
CA LEU A 126 5.97 -5.25 -4.58
C LEU A 126 6.05 -5.50 -6.09
N TYR A 127 5.98 -6.77 -6.47
CA TYR A 127 5.83 -7.20 -7.86
C TYR A 127 4.50 -7.93 -8.03
N PHE A 128 3.64 -7.41 -8.92
CA PHE A 128 2.39 -8.06 -9.30
C PHE A 128 2.49 -8.56 -10.74
N TYR A 129 2.26 -9.85 -10.94
CA TYR A 129 2.23 -10.43 -12.29
C TYR A 129 1.04 -9.88 -13.09
N GLU A 130 -0.14 -9.90 -12.49
CA GLU A 130 -1.35 -9.29 -13.04
C GLU A 130 -1.61 -7.95 -12.35
N ASN A 131 -2.26 -7.03 -13.06
CA ASN A 131 -2.58 -5.71 -12.52
C ASN A 131 -3.62 -5.81 -11.39
N PRO A 132 -3.28 -5.48 -10.13
CA PRO A 132 -4.19 -5.58 -9.01
C PRO A 132 -5.09 -4.34 -8.83
N PHE A 133 -4.86 -3.28 -9.59
CA PHE A 133 -5.50 -1.98 -9.40
C PHE A 133 -6.80 -1.86 -10.20
N LEU A 134 -7.82 -1.26 -9.58
CA LEU A 134 -9.12 -0.99 -10.18
C LEU A 134 -9.52 0.47 -9.89
N ASN A 135 -10.04 1.18 -10.89
CA ASN A 135 -10.50 2.56 -10.70
C ASN A 135 -11.92 2.66 -10.12
N ASN A 136 -12.61 1.55 -9.91
CA ASN A 136 -13.95 1.46 -9.38
C ASN A 136 -14.02 0.96 -7.93
N GLU A 137 -12.90 0.90 -7.22
CA GLU A 137 -12.90 0.54 -5.79
C GLU A 137 -13.72 1.54 -4.97
N ILE A 138 -14.53 1.02 -4.05
CA ILE A 138 -15.43 1.81 -3.19
C ILE A 138 -15.11 1.58 -1.72
N GLN A 139 -14.80 0.34 -1.34
CA GLN A 139 -14.61 -0.08 0.03
C GLN A 139 -13.13 -0.14 0.39
N SER A 140 -12.78 0.33 1.58
CA SER A 140 -11.42 0.20 2.08
C SER A 140 -11.07 -1.24 2.39
N TRP A 141 -9.88 -1.65 1.95
CA TRP A 141 -9.37 -3.00 2.18
C TRP A 141 -7.85 -3.02 2.31
N TYR A 142 -7.34 -4.08 2.96
CA TYR A 142 -5.93 -4.41 3.08
C TYR A 142 -5.67 -5.81 2.51
N MET A 143 -4.60 -5.97 1.73
CA MET A 143 -4.27 -7.23 1.06
C MET A 143 -3.55 -8.19 1.99
N LEU A 144 -4.08 -9.41 2.06
CA LEU A 144 -3.48 -10.55 2.76
C LEU A 144 -3.23 -11.68 1.78
N GLU A 145 -2.07 -12.32 1.87
CA GLU A 145 -1.78 -13.55 1.13
C GLU A 145 -2.31 -14.76 1.92
N ASN A 146 -2.98 -15.70 1.24
CA ASN A 146 -3.45 -16.95 1.85
C ASN A 146 -2.28 -17.89 2.16
N ARG A 147 -1.37 -17.41 2.99
CA ARG A 147 -0.19 -18.13 3.47
C ARG A 147 0.11 -17.70 4.91
N ILE A 148 0.35 -18.69 5.79
CA ILE A 148 0.74 -18.43 7.17
C ILE A 148 2.17 -17.86 7.23
N SER A 149 2.36 -16.86 8.05
CA SER A 149 3.65 -16.18 8.27
C SER A 149 3.90 -15.97 9.75
N LYS A 150 5.12 -16.33 10.19
CA LYS A 150 5.61 -16.06 11.56
C LYS A 150 5.78 -14.58 11.89
N HIS A 151 5.70 -13.72 10.88
CA HIS A 151 5.82 -12.26 11.02
C HIS A 151 4.44 -11.56 10.98
N SER A 152 3.37 -12.32 11.08
CA SER A 152 2.01 -11.80 11.07
C SER A 152 1.16 -12.53 12.11
N ASN A 153 0.31 -11.76 12.78
CA ASN A 153 -0.64 -12.27 13.78
C ASN A 153 -2.07 -11.85 13.44
N VAL A 154 -2.44 -11.84 12.16
CA VAL A 154 -3.79 -11.48 11.72
C VAL A 154 -4.42 -12.59 10.88
N THR A 155 -5.75 -12.63 10.89
CA THR A 155 -6.55 -13.47 10.00
C THR A 155 -7.81 -12.74 9.58
N CYS A 156 -8.55 -13.27 8.60
CA CYS A 156 -9.89 -12.80 8.26
C CYS A 156 -10.94 -13.72 8.86
N ASN A 157 -11.96 -13.13 9.46
CA ASN A 157 -13.16 -13.86 9.86
C ASN A 157 -14.15 -14.01 8.68
N ASN A 158 -15.27 -14.68 8.90
CA ASN A 158 -16.31 -14.94 7.88
C ASN A 158 -16.95 -13.65 7.29
N LYS A 159 -16.72 -12.49 7.92
CA LYS A 159 -17.19 -11.17 7.44
C LYS A 159 -16.09 -10.39 6.72
N ASN A 160 -14.95 -11.04 6.40
CA ASN A 160 -13.74 -10.41 5.88
C ASN A 160 -13.15 -9.31 6.80
N GLU A 161 -13.49 -9.29 8.10
CA GLU A 161 -12.83 -8.40 9.04
C GLU A 161 -11.46 -8.96 9.40
N ILE A 162 -10.42 -8.11 9.38
CA ILE A 162 -9.07 -8.48 9.79
C ILE A 162 -8.99 -8.42 11.32
N VAL A 163 -8.67 -9.55 11.94
CA VAL A 163 -8.61 -9.70 13.39
C VAL A 163 -7.26 -10.24 13.85
N LYS A 164 -6.77 -9.78 15.01
CA LYS A 164 -5.55 -10.33 15.61
C LYS A 164 -5.80 -11.75 16.14
N VAL A 165 -4.81 -12.62 15.93
CA VAL A 165 -4.75 -13.98 16.48
C VAL A 165 -3.56 -14.10 17.44
N LYS A 166 -3.53 -15.16 18.26
CA LYS A 166 -2.44 -15.39 19.22
C LYS A 166 -1.19 -15.98 18.55
N ASP A 167 -1.42 -16.80 17.54
CA ASP A 167 -0.38 -17.53 16.81
C ASP A 167 -0.07 -16.84 15.47
N ASP A 168 0.70 -17.52 14.62
CA ASP A 168 1.02 -17.07 13.28
C ASP A 168 -0.25 -16.84 12.45
N GLY A 169 -0.28 -15.76 11.70
CA GLY A 169 -1.43 -15.33 10.89
C GLY A 169 -1.16 -15.32 9.40
N LEU A 170 -2.14 -14.84 8.64
CA LEU A 170 -2.03 -14.62 7.20
C LEU A 170 -0.98 -13.56 6.90
N LYS A 171 -0.18 -13.78 5.85
CA LYS A 171 0.87 -12.84 5.48
C LYS A 171 0.29 -11.50 5.05
N MET A 172 0.71 -10.44 5.71
CA MET A 172 0.41 -9.06 5.36
C MET A 172 1.26 -8.62 4.16
N ILE A 173 0.62 -8.05 3.13
CA ILE A 173 1.30 -7.65 1.87
C ILE A 173 1.68 -6.18 1.88
N GLY A 174 0.90 -5.33 2.55
CA GLY A 174 1.13 -3.88 2.59
C GLY A 174 0.32 -3.09 1.58
N LEU A 175 -0.18 -3.72 0.49
CA LEU A 175 -1.08 -3.06 -0.45
C LEU A 175 -2.46 -2.89 0.19
N SER A 176 -2.99 -1.68 0.11
CA SER A 176 -4.33 -1.35 0.57
C SER A 176 -5.01 -0.30 -0.30
N PHE A 177 -6.32 -0.21 -0.20
CA PHE A 177 -7.12 0.91 -0.71
C PHE A 177 -7.88 1.53 0.45
N ILE A 178 -7.82 2.85 0.56
CA ILE A 178 -8.49 3.63 1.61
C ILE A 178 -9.47 4.59 0.92
N ASN A 179 -10.76 4.43 1.19
CA ASN A 179 -11.78 5.32 0.65
C ASN A 179 -11.80 6.68 1.38
N GLN A 180 -12.55 7.62 0.86
CA GLN A 180 -12.64 8.98 1.40
C GLN A 180 -13.13 9.03 2.85
N HIS A 181 -14.08 8.18 3.23
CA HIS A 181 -14.63 8.16 4.58
C HIS A 181 -13.60 7.67 5.60
N ASP A 182 -12.98 6.51 5.32
CA ASP A 182 -12.01 5.89 6.23
C ASP A 182 -10.69 6.67 6.28
N SER A 183 -10.38 7.46 5.24
CA SER A 183 -9.19 8.32 5.22
C SER A 183 -9.18 9.36 6.33
N LEU A 184 -10.34 9.83 6.77
CA LEU A 184 -10.44 10.81 7.86
C LEU A 184 -9.91 10.20 9.17
N TYR A 185 -10.35 8.98 9.48
CA TYR A 185 -9.89 8.27 10.65
C TYR A 185 -8.40 7.89 10.55
N LEU A 186 -7.96 7.45 9.37
CA LEU A 186 -6.54 7.14 9.14
C LEU A 186 -5.65 8.37 9.39
N LYS A 187 -6.03 9.56 8.91
CA LYS A 187 -5.28 10.81 9.10
C LYS A 187 -5.10 11.16 10.58
N GLU A 188 -6.18 11.11 11.33
CA GLU A 188 -6.13 11.31 12.80
C GLU A 188 -5.15 10.35 13.47
N ARG A 189 -5.20 9.07 13.11
CA ARG A 189 -4.32 8.04 13.66
C ARG A 189 -2.85 8.23 13.28
N LEU A 190 -2.58 8.64 12.04
CA LEU A 190 -1.22 8.96 11.59
C LEU A 190 -0.63 10.11 12.40
N GLU A 191 -1.40 11.18 12.63
CA GLU A 191 -0.96 12.32 13.44
C GLU A 191 -0.71 11.91 14.90
N CYS A 192 -1.58 11.11 15.48
CA CYS A 192 -1.44 10.67 16.86
C CYS A 192 -0.24 9.74 17.10
N LEU A 193 0.13 8.91 16.11
CA LEU A 193 1.21 7.93 16.27
C LEU A 193 2.57 8.40 15.74
N ASP A 194 2.64 9.50 14.97
CA ASP A 194 3.91 10.11 14.56
C ASP A 194 4.37 11.13 15.63
N ASP A 195 4.59 10.67 16.84
CA ASP A 195 4.83 11.47 18.06
C ASP A 195 6.25 11.33 18.62
N GLY A 196 7.14 10.64 17.90
CA GLY A 196 8.52 10.37 18.33
C GLY A 196 8.66 9.17 19.29
N MET A 197 7.56 8.62 19.83
CA MET A 197 7.58 7.39 20.63
C MET A 197 7.32 6.14 19.77
N HIS A 198 6.71 6.32 18.60
CA HIS A 198 6.30 5.26 17.69
C HIS A 198 7.12 5.23 16.39
N ASP A 199 8.35 5.75 16.40
CA ASP A 199 9.22 5.88 15.22
C ASP A 199 9.50 4.53 14.50
N SER A 200 9.52 3.43 15.24
CA SER A 200 9.68 2.07 14.69
C SER A 200 8.40 1.45 14.16
N CYS A 201 7.23 2.09 14.35
CA CYS A 201 5.94 1.53 13.96
C CYS A 201 5.73 1.53 12.46
N PHE A 202 5.04 0.49 11.99
CA PHE A 202 4.51 0.44 10.63
C PHE A 202 3.19 1.19 10.57
N TRP A 203 2.87 1.76 9.39
CA TRP A 203 1.61 2.49 9.20
C TRP A 203 0.36 1.63 9.44
N GLU A 204 0.47 0.33 9.30
CA GLU A 204 -0.61 -0.63 9.56
C GLU A 204 -1.10 -0.60 11.01
N GLU A 205 -0.27 -0.14 11.95
CA GLU A 205 -0.70 0.06 13.35
C GLU A 205 -1.81 1.09 13.47
N THR A 206 -1.91 2.03 12.53
CA THR A 206 -2.99 3.02 12.47
C THR A 206 -4.34 2.39 12.16
N LEU A 207 -4.38 1.22 11.50
CA LEU A 207 -5.60 0.54 11.08
C LEU A 207 -6.33 -0.17 12.23
N TYR A 208 -5.64 -0.43 13.34
CA TYR A 208 -6.20 -1.22 14.43
C TYR A 208 -7.12 -0.40 15.34
N GLN A 209 -8.31 -0.96 15.57
CA GLN A 209 -9.21 -0.61 16.66
C GLN A 209 -9.30 -1.82 17.60
N LYS A 210 -8.58 -1.77 18.73
CA LYS A 210 -8.43 -2.92 19.65
C LYS A 210 -7.80 -4.11 18.90
N ASN A 211 -8.57 -5.19 18.73
CA ASN A 211 -8.09 -6.46 18.15
C ASN A 211 -8.47 -6.64 16.68
N LYS A 212 -9.04 -5.64 16.03
CA LYS A 212 -9.40 -5.71 14.61
C LYS A 212 -9.02 -4.42 13.85
N MET A 213 -8.84 -4.54 12.55
CA MET A 213 -8.71 -3.39 11.68
C MET A 213 -10.09 -2.83 11.34
N PHE A 214 -10.17 -1.51 11.11
CA PHE A 214 -11.42 -0.86 10.69
C PHE A 214 -11.73 -1.03 9.20
N ILE A 215 -10.82 -1.67 8.44
CA ILE A 215 -10.96 -1.99 7.02
C ILE A 215 -11.01 -3.50 6.81
N TYR A 216 -11.46 -3.92 5.63
CA TYR A 216 -11.67 -5.33 5.31
C TYR A 216 -10.41 -6.01 4.76
N GLY A 217 -10.35 -7.33 4.88
CA GLY A 217 -9.29 -8.14 4.28
C GLY A 217 -9.65 -8.53 2.83
N LYS A 218 -8.69 -8.32 1.91
CA LYS A 218 -8.74 -8.84 0.55
C LYS A 218 -7.73 -9.97 0.46
N ILE A 219 -8.20 -11.22 0.51
CA ILE A 219 -7.34 -12.40 0.50
C ILE A 219 -6.98 -12.74 -0.94
N VAL A 220 -5.68 -12.90 -1.21
CA VAL A 220 -5.14 -13.34 -2.50
C VAL A 220 -4.34 -14.63 -2.35
N ILE A 221 -4.33 -15.48 -3.38
CA ILE A 221 -3.70 -16.79 -3.32
C ILE A 221 -2.20 -16.70 -3.54
N ILE A 222 -1.72 -15.78 -4.39
CA ILE A 222 -0.30 -15.62 -4.71
C ILE A 222 0.03 -14.14 -4.94
N VAL A 223 0.90 -13.60 -4.11
CA VAL A 223 1.68 -12.39 -4.44
C VAL A 223 3.14 -12.82 -4.57
N MET A 224 3.71 -12.66 -5.76
CA MET A 224 5.15 -12.86 -5.92
C MET A 224 5.87 -11.76 -5.14
N ASN A 225 6.44 -12.14 -4.01
CA ASN A 225 7.34 -11.28 -3.26
C ASN A 225 8.74 -11.45 -3.82
N LEU A 226 9.39 -10.35 -4.10
CA LEU A 226 10.75 -10.21 -4.61
C LEU A 226 11.77 -11.15 -3.95
N PHE A 227 11.64 -11.37 -2.64
CA PHE A 227 12.57 -12.15 -1.85
C PHE A 227 12.75 -13.61 -2.32
N ARG A 228 11.73 -14.23 -2.93
CA ARG A 228 11.82 -15.64 -3.34
C ARG A 228 12.53 -15.84 -4.68
N GLN A 229 12.41 -14.93 -5.63
CA GLN A 229 13.07 -15.10 -6.93
C GLN A 229 14.56 -14.83 -6.88
N LEU A 230 15.01 -13.92 -6.02
CA LEU A 230 16.45 -13.63 -5.88
C LEU A 230 17.18 -14.74 -5.11
N VAL A 231 16.54 -15.34 -4.11
CA VAL A 231 17.14 -16.45 -3.33
C VAL A 231 17.13 -17.78 -4.11
N GLN A 232 16.15 -18.01 -4.99
CA GLN A 232 16.11 -19.26 -5.81
C GLN A 232 17.03 -19.25 -7.03
N LYS A 233 17.63 -18.11 -7.40
CA LYS A 233 18.66 -18.07 -8.47
C LYS A 233 20.09 -18.35 -7.97
N GLU A 234 20.29 -18.45 -6.66
CA GLU A 234 21.60 -18.74 -6.05
C GLU A 234 21.72 -20.18 -5.50
N GLU A 235 20.68 -21.01 -5.62
CA GLU A 235 20.73 -22.48 -5.43
C GLU A 235 20.77 -23.21 -6.80
#